data_e6e07d0ce9f43610eadd2a8201e67bb1
#
_entry.id   e6e07d0ce9f43610eadd2a8201e67bb1
#
_cell.length_a   1.000
_cell.length_b   1.000
_cell.length_c   1.000
_cell.angle_alpha   90.00
_cell.angle_beta   90.00
_cell.angle_gamma   90.00
#
_symmetry.space_group_name_H-M   'P 1'
#
loop_
_entity.id
_entity.type
_entity.pdbx_description
1 polymer ?
#
loop_
_entity_poly.entity_id
_entity_poly.type
_entity_poly.pdbx_seq_one_letter_code
_entity_poly.pdbx_strand_id
1 'polypeptide(L)'
;MIIRKLIYRTSLKYLKEAYILIGVRRFSQKSKQRTTGEKVYAVDVAFMNQRENAFVGDNLGWRHETIVLIHLIRKCKSQGWDVYYLSDRSGECDFVVCEGNKVLQCIQVSYDISSEKTLKREINGLLLAYKKTKCRNLLLLTDHEYGEQGKDGLHIQVKPVYEWCSELFAFK
;
A
#
# COMPACT_ATOMS: atom_id res chain seq x y z
N MET A 1 -8.51 30.54 2.45
CA MET A 1 -8.00 29.18 2.77
C MET A 1 -9.10 28.16 2.99
N ILE A 2 -10.19 28.49 3.67
CA ILE A 2 -11.31 27.55 3.98
C ILE A 2 -12.05 27.06 2.71
N ILE A 3 -12.36 27.94 1.77
CA ILE A 3 -13.10 27.62 0.53
C ILE A 3 -12.32 26.60 -0.34
N ARG A 4 -11.00 26.78 -0.53
CA ARG A 4 -10.17 25.82 -1.29
C ARG A 4 -10.20 24.41 -0.66
N LYS A 5 -10.16 24.33 0.67
CA LYS A 5 -10.21 23.04 1.39
C LYS A 5 -11.56 22.35 1.26
N LEU A 6 -12.65 23.13 1.22
CA LEU A 6 -14.01 22.63 1.02
C LEU A 6 -14.19 22.09 -0.41
N ILE A 7 -13.80 22.86 -1.43
CA ILE A 7 -13.85 22.45 -2.85
C ILE A 7 -13.05 21.16 -3.05
N TYR A 8 -11.83 21.10 -2.54
CA TYR A 8 -10.97 19.91 -2.64
C TYR A 8 -11.63 18.66 -2.04
N ARG A 9 -12.20 18.76 -0.83
CA ARG A 9 -12.91 17.64 -0.18
C ARG A 9 -14.12 17.18 -0.95
N THR A 10 -14.91 18.12 -1.48
CA THR A 10 -16.10 17.83 -2.28
C THR A 10 -15.72 17.14 -3.59
N SER A 11 -14.69 17.64 -4.30
CA SER A 11 -14.20 17.03 -5.52
C SER A 11 -13.68 15.60 -5.28
N LEU A 12 -12.89 15.37 -4.22
CA LEU A 12 -12.43 14.03 -3.85
C LEU A 12 -13.59 13.08 -3.57
N LYS A 13 -14.64 13.55 -2.91
CA LYS A 13 -15.83 12.74 -2.65
C LYS A 13 -16.49 12.31 -3.96
N TYR A 14 -16.75 13.23 -4.88
CA TYR A 14 -17.36 12.91 -6.19
C TYR A 14 -16.49 11.97 -7.03
N LEU A 15 -15.16 12.18 -7.05
CA LEU A 15 -14.24 11.30 -7.78
C LEU A 15 -14.22 9.87 -7.23
N LYS A 16 -14.40 9.70 -5.91
CA LYS A 16 -14.54 8.38 -5.28
C LYS A 16 -15.91 7.76 -5.57
N GLU A 17 -16.97 8.53 -5.52
CA GLU A 17 -18.33 8.07 -5.87
C GLU A 17 -18.44 7.68 -7.36
N ALA A 18 -17.68 8.36 -8.22
CA ALA A 18 -17.55 8.04 -9.65
C ALA A 18 -16.57 6.87 -9.93
N TYR A 19 -16.01 6.22 -8.90
CA TYR A 19 -15.04 5.14 -9.02
C TYR A 19 -13.77 5.51 -9.81
N ILE A 20 -13.38 6.77 -9.80
CA ILE A 20 -12.13 7.26 -10.42
C ILE A 20 -10.97 7.20 -9.41
N LEU A 21 -11.28 7.40 -8.12
CA LEU A 21 -10.32 7.35 -7.03
C LEU A 21 -10.71 6.34 -5.97
N ILE A 22 -9.71 5.73 -5.37
CA ILE A 22 -9.84 4.81 -4.24
C ILE A 22 -9.18 5.45 -3.01
N GLY A 23 -9.89 5.43 -1.88
CA GLY A 23 -9.35 5.89 -0.60
C GLY A 23 -8.95 4.73 0.29
N VAL A 24 -7.71 4.73 0.78
CA VAL A 24 -7.20 3.78 1.79
C VAL A 24 -7.06 4.49 3.11
N ARG A 25 -7.73 4.00 4.14
CA ARG A 25 -7.72 4.59 5.48
C ARG A 25 -6.46 4.23 6.25
N ARG A 26 -6.07 5.09 7.19
CA ARG A 26 -4.95 4.80 8.07
C ARG A 26 -5.31 3.72 9.09
N PHE A 27 -4.43 2.73 9.25
CA PHE A 27 -4.55 1.71 10.29
C PHE A 27 -4.45 2.33 11.68
N SER A 28 -5.36 1.96 12.57
CA SER A 28 -5.27 2.22 14.01
C SER A 28 -6.01 1.13 14.77
N GLN A 29 -5.44 0.70 15.88
CA GLN A 29 -6.12 -0.20 16.80
C GLN A 29 -7.32 0.46 17.47
N LYS A 30 -7.31 1.80 17.59
CA LYS A 30 -8.44 2.58 18.11
C LYS A 30 -9.39 2.93 16.97
N SER A 31 -10.60 2.39 16.97
CA SER A 31 -11.61 2.60 15.90
C SER A 31 -11.85 4.08 15.55
N LYS A 32 -11.88 4.97 16.55
CA LYS A 32 -12.03 6.43 16.35
C LYS A 32 -10.87 7.07 15.57
N GLN A 33 -9.67 6.49 15.58
CA GLN A 33 -8.51 7.03 14.89
C GLN A 33 -8.38 6.51 13.44
N ARG A 34 -9.14 5.47 13.06
CA ARG A 34 -9.19 4.97 11.66
C ARG A 34 -9.84 5.95 10.70
N THR A 35 -10.52 6.98 11.21
CA THR A 35 -11.20 8.01 10.41
C THR A 35 -10.31 9.20 10.05
N THR A 36 -9.11 9.31 10.61
CA THR A 36 -8.19 10.43 10.40
C THR A 36 -7.04 10.02 9.48
N GLY A 37 -7.02 10.63 8.30
CA GLY A 37 -6.00 10.39 7.28
C GLY A 37 -6.42 9.30 6.28
N GLU A 38 -6.28 9.63 5.02
CA GLU A 38 -6.59 8.77 3.90
C GLU A 38 -5.54 8.99 2.81
N LYS A 39 -4.95 7.91 2.29
CA LYS A 39 -4.21 7.93 1.04
C LYS A 39 -5.20 7.75 -0.11
N VAL A 40 -4.98 8.44 -1.22
CA VAL A 40 -5.88 8.39 -2.38
C VAL A 40 -5.10 7.89 -3.59
N TYR A 41 -5.65 6.90 -4.27
CA TYR A 41 -5.07 6.25 -5.44
C TYR A 41 -6.03 6.37 -6.62
N ALA A 42 -5.50 6.35 -7.84
CA ALA A 42 -6.32 6.18 -9.03
C ALA A 42 -6.81 4.72 -9.14
N VAL A 43 -7.99 4.50 -9.72
CA VAL A 43 -8.48 3.13 -10.00
C VAL A 43 -7.76 2.46 -11.15
N ASP A 44 -7.02 3.22 -11.95
CA ASP A 44 -6.23 2.74 -13.08
C ASP A 44 -4.93 3.54 -13.18
N VAL A 45 -3.81 2.86 -13.37
CA VAL A 45 -2.49 3.46 -13.54
C VAL A 45 -2.39 4.32 -14.81
N ALA A 46 -3.26 4.11 -15.80
CA ALA A 46 -3.32 4.92 -17.00
C ALA A 46 -3.63 6.40 -16.69
N PHE A 47 -4.41 6.70 -15.65
CA PHE A 47 -4.65 8.08 -15.21
C PHE A 47 -3.39 8.80 -14.72
N MET A 48 -2.33 8.05 -14.39
CA MET A 48 -1.06 8.63 -13.93
C MET A 48 -0.17 9.12 -15.09
N ASN A 49 -0.49 8.76 -16.34
CA ASN A 49 0.26 9.14 -17.53
C ASN A 49 -0.10 10.54 -18.05
N GLN A 50 -1.15 11.17 -17.56
CA GLN A 50 -1.71 12.43 -18.05
C GLN A 50 -0.99 13.69 -17.54
N ARG A 51 0.18 13.58 -16.91
CA ARG A 51 0.97 14.76 -16.55
C ARG A 51 1.75 15.23 -17.78
N GLU A 52 1.51 16.47 -18.21
CA GLU A 52 2.12 17.10 -19.38
C GLU A 52 3.67 17.12 -19.41
N ASN A 53 4.35 16.81 -18.30
CA ASN A 53 5.81 16.75 -18.19
C ASN A 53 6.31 15.49 -17.46
N ALA A 54 5.55 14.40 -17.43
CA ALA A 54 6.01 13.15 -16.85
C ALA A 54 6.90 12.41 -17.86
N PHE A 55 8.19 12.26 -17.55
CA PHE A 55 9.05 11.36 -18.30
C PHE A 55 8.56 9.92 -18.15
N VAL A 56 8.67 9.14 -19.24
CA VAL A 56 8.45 7.69 -19.18
C VAL A 56 9.43 7.14 -18.15
N GLY A 57 8.91 6.56 -17.06
CA GLY A 57 9.71 6.08 -15.93
C GLY A 57 9.51 6.86 -14.62
N ASP A 58 8.98 8.08 -14.67
CA ASP A 58 8.62 8.80 -13.46
C ASP A 58 7.45 8.09 -12.74
N ASN A 59 7.54 8.02 -11.41
CA ASN A 59 6.50 7.47 -10.55
C ASN A 59 6.27 5.95 -10.66
N LEU A 60 7.26 5.15 -11.10
CA LEU A 60 7.13 3.69 -11.17
C LEU A 60 6.76 3.07 -9.82
N GLY A 61 7.31 3.55 -8.73
CA GLY A 61 6.92 3.12 -7.38
C GLY A 61 5.43 3.30 -7.10
N TRP A 62 4.86 4.46 -7.44
CA TRP A 62 3.44 4.73 -7.28
C TRP A 62 2.55 3.84 -8.16
N ARG A 63 3.01 3.52 -9.37
CA ARG A 63 2.28 2.60 -10.26
C ARG A 63 2.25 1.19 -9.67
N HIS A 64 3.37 0.68 -9.16
CA HIS A 64 3.43 -0.60 -8.48
C HIS A 64 2.54 -0.63 -7.24
N GLU A 65 2.60 0.41 -6.40
CA GLU A 65 1.74 0.53 -5.22
C GLU A 65 0.25 0.55 -5.62
N THR A 66 -0.12 1.25 -6.70
CA THR A 66 -1.49 1.29 -7.21
C THR A 66 -1.94 -0.08 -7.74
N ILE A 67 -1.10 -0.78 -8.50
CA ILE A 67 -1.39 -2.13 -9.01
C ILE A 67 -1.62 -3.09 -7.83
N VAL A 68 -0.73 -3.08 -6.85
CA VAL A 68 -0.85 -3.90 -5.64
C VAL A 68 -2.15 -3.61 -4.90
N LEU A 69 -2.50 -2.33 -4.73
CA LEU A 69 -3.76 -1.94 -4.08
C LEU A 69 -4.98 -2.48 -4.82
N ILE A 70 -5.04 -2.33 -6.14
CA ILE A 70 -6.18 -2.81 -6.95
C ILE A 70 -6.36 -4.33 -6.77
N HIS A 71 -5.27 -5.09 -6.77
CA HIS A 71 -5.29 -6.53 -6.56
C HIS A 71 -5.70 -6.89 -5.13
N LEU A 72 -5.17 -6.18 -4.13
CA LEU A 72 -5.57 -6.34 -2.71
C LEU A 72 -7.06 -6.10 -2.52
N ILE A 73 -7.62 -5.03 -3.08
CA ILE A 73 -9.04 -4.72 -2.95
C ILE A 73 -9.91 -5.83 -3.54
N ARG A 74 -9.55 -6.35 -4.72
CA ARG A 74 -10.29 -7.46 -5.36
C ARG A 74 -10.28 -8.70 -4.48
N LYS A 75 -9.11 -9.10 -3.97
CA LYS A 75 -8.96 -10.25 -3.06
C LYS A 75 -9.69 -10.02 -1.73
N CYS A 76 -9.45 -8.87 -1.10
CA CYS A 76 -10.03 -8.57 0.20
C CYS A 76 -11.56 -8.49 0.15
N LYS A 77 -12.13 -7.92 -0.93
CA LYS A 77 -13.58 -7.87 -1.12
C LYS A 77 -14.21 -9.28 -1.16
N SER A 78 -13.57 -10.25 -1.81
CA SER A 78 -14.06 -11.63 -1.88
C SER A 78 -13.98 -12.38 -0.55
N GLN A 79 -13.07 -11.97 0.34
CA GLN A 79 -12.81 -12.60 1.63
C GLN A 79 -13.45 -11.87 2.83
N GLY A 80 -14.03 -10.69 2.61
CA GLY A 80 -14.53 -9.84 3.70
C GLY A 80 -13.41 -9.20 4.53
N TRP A 81 -12.24 -8.98 3.93
CA TRP A 81 -11.09 -8.36 4.57
C TRP A 81 -11.01 -6.87 4.24
N ASP A 82 -10.28 -6.13 5.06
CA ASP A 82 -10.01 -4.70 4.90
C ASP A 82 -8.54 -4.43 4.59
N VAL A 83 -8.28 -3.36 3.82
CA VAL A 83 -6.94 -2.85 3.53
C VAL A 83 -6.78 -1.46 4.15
N TYR A 84 -5.67 -1.27 4.84
CA TYR A 84 -5.26 0.00 5.45
C TYR A 84 -3.81 0.31 5.06
N TYR A 85 -3.37 1.56 5.24
CA TYR A 85 -1.95 1.91 5.32
C TYR A 85 -1.57 2.22 6.78
N LEU A 86 -0.31 2.10 7.13
CA LEU A 86 0.17 2.46 8.45
C LEU A 86 1.23 3.54 8.33
N SER A 87 1.09 4.63 9.08
CA SER A 87 2.05 5.71 9.09
C SER A 87 2.12 6.35 10.47
N ASP A 88 3.35 6.65 10.90
CA ASP A 88 3.62 7.49 12.04
C ASP A 88 4.87 8.37 11.79
N ARG A 89 5.40 9.02 12.84
CA ARG A 89 6.57 9.91 12.72
C ARG A 89 7.86 9.18 12.32
N SER A 90 7.92 7.87 12.51
CA SER A 90 9.12 7.05 12.25
C SER A 90 9.14 6.41 10.87
N GLY A 91 8.00 6.39 10.16
CA GLY A 91 7.91 5.80 8.83
C GLY A 91 6.51 5.42 8.42
N GLU A 92 6.43 4.63 7.36
CA GLU A 92 5.19 4.18 6.75
C GLU A 92 5.31 2.73 6.30
N CYS A 93 4.18 1.98 6.37
CA CYS A 93 3.98 0.71 5.69
C CYS A 93 2.78 0.88 4.74
N ASP A 94 2.97 0.51 3.47
CA ASP A 94 2.02 0.82 2.41
C ASP A 94 0.69 0.15 2.62
N PHE A 95 0.69 -1.17 2.97
CA PHE A 95 -0.56 -1.89 3.19
C PHE A 95 -0.53 -2.78 4.42
N VAL A 96 -1.63 -2.76 5.14
CA VAL A 96 -1.94 -3.63 6.28
C VAL A 96 -3.28 -4.29 5.99
N VAL A 97 -3.25 -5.60 5.76
CA VAL A 97 -4.45 -6.40 5.46
C VAL A 97 -5.00 -6.96 6.76
N CYS A 98 -6.30 -6.80 6.97
CA CYS A 98 -6.98 -7.18 8.21
C CYS A 98 -8.24 -8.00 7.95
N GLU A 99 -8.48 -8.98 8.82
CA GLU A 99 -9.76 -9.66 9.00
C GLU A 99 -10.35 -9.18 10.33
N GLY A 100 -11.29 -8.25 10.25
CA GLY A 100 -11.80 -7.57 11.45
C GLY A 100 -10.69 -6.85 12.24
N ASN A 101 -10.36 -7.34 13.43
CA ASN A 101 -9.30 -6.79 14.28
C ASN A 101 -7.95 -7.51 14.14
N LYS A 102 -7.91 -8.63 13.43
CA LYS A 102 -6.71 -9.44 13.22
C LYS A 102 -5.94 -8.93 12.00
N VAL A 103 -4.68 -8.57 12.17
CA VAL A 103 -3.79 -8.25 11.04
C VAL A 103 -3.27 -9.56 10.45
N LEU A 104 -3.52 -9.76 9.15
CA LEU A 104 -3.14 -10.95 8.41
C LEU A 104 -1.78 -10.82 7.74
N GLN A 105 -1.49 -9.64 7.18
CA GLN A 105 -0.26 -9.37 6.44
C GLN A 105 0.08 -7.88 6.44
N CYS A 106 1.37 -7.56 6.44
CA CYS A 106 1.90 -6.23 6.20
C CYS A 106 2.74 -6.26 4.91
N ILE A 107 2.48 -5.32 4.01
CA ILE A 107 3.07 -5.28 2.67
C ILE A 107 3.69 -3.92 2.44
N GLN A 108 4.92 -3.93 1.96
CA GLN A 108 5.64 -2.76 1.45
C GLN A 108 5.85 -2.94 -0.04
N VAL A 109 5.84 -1.86 -0.81
CA VAL A 109 6.01 -1.88 -2.26
C VAL A 109 7.12 -0.94 -2.68
N SER A 110 8.11 -1.44 -3.40
CA SER A 110 9.19 -0.63 -3.95
C SER A 110 9.46 -1.07 -5.38
N TYR A 111 9.62 -0.13 -6.31
CA TYR A 111 10.00 -0.47 -7.69
C TYR A 111 11.39 -1.11 -7.72
N ASP A 112 12.36 -0.53 -7.01
CA ASP A 112 13.76 -0.93 -7.00
C ASP A 112 14.31 -0.88 -5.57
N ILE A 113 15.00 -1.92 -5.15
CA ILE A 113 15.67 -2.04 -3.85
C ILE A 113 17.18 -2.27 -3.97
N SER A 114 17.77 -2.05 -5.14
CA SER A 114 19.21 -2.19 -5.38
C SER A 114 20.05 -1.24 -4.52
N SER A 115 19.51 -0.07 -4.20
CA SER A 115 20.11 0.87 -3.26
C SER A 115 19.91 0.41 -1.81
N GLU A 116 21.01 0.27 -1.07
CA GLU A 116 20.97 -0.06 0.37
C GLU A 116 20.10 0.93 1.16
N LYS A 117 20.12 2.21 0.80
CA LYS A 117 19.29 3.25 1.42
C LYS A 117 17.81 2.98 1.22
N THR A 118 17.39 2.61 0.01
CA THR A 118 16.01 2.27 -0.32
C THR A 118 15.61 1.01 0.42
N LEU A 119 16.37 -0.08 0.28
CA LEU A 119 16.10 -1.34 0.97
C LEU A 119 15.91 -1.14 2.48
N LYS A 120 16.80 -0.38 3.12
CA LYS A 120 16.73 -0.08 4.56
C LYS A 120 15.46 0.70 4.92
N ARG A 121 15.03 1.63 4.08
CA ARG A 121 13.78 2.38 4.27
C ARG A 121 12.57 1.46 4.24
N GLU A 122 12.48 0.58 3.23
CA GLU A 122 11.35 -0.33 3.07
C GLU A 122 11.27 -1.36 4.19
N ILE A 123 12.41 -1.94 4.57
CA ILE A 123 12.48 -2.84 5.74
C ILE A 123 12.02 -2.12 7.00
N ASN A 124 12.43 -0.88 7.23
CA ASN A 124 12.01 -0.11 8.41
C ASN A 124 10.50 0.13 8.45
N GLY A 125 9.84 0.30 7.28
CA GLY A 125 8.38 0.37 7.18
C GLY A 125 7.70 -0.91 7.67
N LEU A 126 8.20 -2.08 7.26
CA LEU A 126 7.70 -3.38 7.73
C LEU A 126 7.97 -3.62 9.21
N LEU A 127 9.15 -3.21 9.71
CA LEU A 127 9.47 -3.30 11.14
C LEU A 127 8.54 -2.40 11.98
N LEU A 128 8.21 -1.20 11.48
CA LEU A 128 7.21 -0.34 12.10
C LEU A 128 5.85 -1.04 12.17
N ALA A 129 5.42 -1.66 11.06
CA ALA A 129 4.17 -2.40 11.03
C ALA A 129 4.17 -3.56 12.04
N TYR A 130 5.25 -4.36 12.12
CA TYR A 130 5.39 -5.40 13.13
C TYR A 130 5.31 -4.85 14.55
N LYS A 131 6.03 -3.76 14.84
CA LYS A 131 6.00 -3.15 16.19
C LYS A 131 4.58 -2.76 16.62
N LYS A 132 3.77 -2.24 15.70
CA LYS A 132 2.39 -1.79 15.95
C LYS A 132 1.36 -2.92 15.95
N THR A 133 1.53 -3.94 15.12
CA THR A 133 0.50 -4.96 14.87
C THR A 133 0.85 -6.34 15.43
N LYS A 134 2.14 -6.61 15.67
CA LYS A 134 2.71 -7.93 15.98
C LYS A 134 2.54 -8.97 14.87
N CYS A 135 2.12 -8.54 13.68
CA CYS A 135 2.03 -9.41 12.51
C CYS A 135 3.42 -9.78 12.00
N ARG A 136 3.72 -11.06 11.91
CA ARG A 136 5.00 -11.58 11.40
C ARG A 136 4.97 -11.91 9.90
N ASN A 137 3.82 -11.87 9.26
CA ASN A 137 3.68 -12.06 7.83
C ASN A 137 4.03 -10.74 7.12
N LEU A 138 5.33 -10.58 6.82
CA LEU A 138 5.92 -9.38 6.27
C LEU A 138 6.35 -9.65 4.82
N LEU A 139 5.88 -8.82 3.89
CA LEU A 139 6.12 -8.96 2.46
C LEU A 139 6.63 -7.65 1.88
N LEU A 140 7.75 -7.71 1.16
CA LEU A 140 8.28 -6.63 0.34
C LEU A 140 8.07 -7.00 -1.13
N LEU A 141 7.24 -6.23 -1.83
CA LEU A 141 6.98 -6.40 -3.25
C LEU A 141 7.85 -5.46 -4.07
N THR A 142 8.48 -6.01 -5.11
CA THR A 142 9.44 -5.30 -5.97
C THR A 142 9.08 -5.47 -7.44
N ASP A 143 9.83 -4.84 -8.35
CA ASP A 143 9.66 -5.08 -9.78
C ASP A 143 10.12 -6.51 -10.16
N HIS A 144 11.34 -6.88 -9.80
CA HIS A 144 11.94 -8.15 -10.23
C HIS A 144 12.81 -8.86 -9.18
N GLU A 145 13.08 -8.23 -8.02
CA GLU A 145 13.96 -8.84 -7.02
C GLU A 145 13.24 -9.91 -6.20
N TYR A 146 13.97 -10.96 -5.89
CA TYR A 146 13.57 -12.09 -5.05
C TYR A 146 14.46 -12.24 -3.84
N GLY A 147 13.95 -12.89 -2.82
CA GLY A 147 14.74 -13.35 -1.70
C GLY A 147 14.05 -13.20 -0.36
N GLU A 148 14.89 -13.12 0.64
CA GLU A 148 14.47 -13.00 2.03
C GLU A 148 15.39 -12.03 2.75
N GLN A 149 14.81 -11.21 3.59
CA GLN A 149 15.54 -10.29 4.44
C GLN A 149 15.29 -10.64 5.92
N GLY A 150 16.36 -10.92 6.64
CA GLY A 150 16.31 -11.15 8.07
C GLY A 150 16.69 -9.90 8.83
N LYS A 151 15.85 -9.43 9.75
CA LYS A 151 16.18 -8.33 10.64
C LYS A 151 15.45 -8.44 11.98
N ASP A 152 16.17 -8.25 13.07
CA ASP A 152 15.63 -8.29 14.43
C ASP A 152 14.83 -9.57 14.75
N GLY A 153 15.26 -10.72 14.23
CA GLY A 153 14.57 -12.01 14.39
C GLY A 153 13.26 -12.12 13.61
N LEU A 154 13.03 -11.24 12.65
CA LEU A 154 11.92 -11.27 11.72
C LEU A 154 12.37 -11.71 10.35
N HIS A 155 11.46 -12.36 9.64
CA HIS A 155 11.62 -12.86 8.29
C HIS A 155 10.74 -12.02 7.37
N ILE A 156 11.33 -11.41 6.36
CA ILE A 156 10.66 -10.58 5.37
C ILE A 156 10.82 -11.27 4.02
N GLN A 157 9.73 -11.72 3.43
CA GLN A 157 9.76 -12.26 2.07
C GLN A 157 9.87 -11.13 1.06
N VAL A 158 10.75 -11.28 0.07
CA VAL A 158 10.87 -10.37 -1.08
C VAL A 158 10.41 -11.10 -2.32
N LYS A 159 9.48 -10.48 -3.07
CA LYS A 159 8.84 -11.11 -4.23
C LYS A 159 8.46 -10.07 -5.29
N PRO A 160 8.59 -10.39 -6.60
CA PRO A 160 8.08 -9.52 -7.66
C PRO A 160 6.56 -9.36 -7.64
N VAL A 161 6.11 -8.15 -7.95
CA VAL A 161 4.67 -7.82 -8.02
C VAL A 161 3.93 -8.72 -9.00
N TYR A 162 4.50 -9.00 -10.18
CA TYR A 162 3.82 -9.82 -11.20
C TYR A 162 3.57 -11.25 -10.73
N GLU A 163 4.52 -11.85 -10.02
CA GLU A 163 4.37 -13.20 -9.46
C GLU A 163 3.33 -13.23 -8.36
N TRP A 164 3.42 -12.27 -7.42
CA TRP A 164 2.44 -12.13 -6.36
C TRP A 164 1.02 -11.93 -6.91
N CYS A 165 0.85 -11.12 -7.96
CA CYS A 165 -0.44 -10.95 -8.64
C CYS A 165 -0.95 -12.27 -9.23
N SER A 166 -0.09 -13.07 -9.87
CA SER A 166 -0.48 -14.34 -10.47
C SER A 166 -0.95 -15.37 -9.43
N GLU A 167 -0.29 -15.43 -8.28
CA GLU A 167 -0.66 -16.31 -7.17
C GLU A 167 -2.01 -15.95 -6.54
N LEU A 168 -2.36 -14.66 -6.50
CA LEU A 168 -3.64 -14.20 -5.96
C LEU A 168 -4.85 -14.75 -6.72
N PHE A 169 -4.67 -15.05 -8.00
CA PHE A 169 -5.71 -15.52 -8.91
C PHE A 169 -5.50 -16.96 -9.37
N ALA A 170 -4.48 -17.65 -8.87
CA ALA A 170 -4.38 -19.09 -9.06
C ALA A 170 -5.63 -19.74 -8.43
N PHE A 171 -6.54 -20.16 -9.27
CA PHE A 171 -7.75 -20.89 -8.86
C PHE A 171 -7.32 -22.20 -8.18
N LYS A 172 -7.74 -22.34 -6.92
CA LYS A 172 -7.76 -23.64 -6.25
C LYS A 172 -9.01 -24.38 -6.63
#